data_f91c7daf0400c646cee8e9d0995d6adb
#
_entry.id   f91c7daf0400c646cee8e9d0995d6adb
#
_cell.length_a   1.000
_cell.length_b   1.000
_cell.length_c   1.000
_cell.angle_alpha   90.00
_cell.angle_beta   90.00
_cell.angle_gamma   90.00
#
_symmetry.space_group_name_H-M   'P 1'
#
loop_
_entity.id
_entity.type
_entity.pdbx_description
1 polymer ?
#
loop_
_entity_poly.entity_id
_entity_poly.type
_entity_poly.pdbx_seq_one_letter_code
_entity_poly.pdbx_strand_id
1 'polypeptide(L)'
;GANKDYLNDLWEYDMSRNSWTQCADMPVAGRKAAVGFAVNGKGYITTGSVKDGSSSYCVADTWEYDPATDTWTRKDDFKGGVRDGALAFSIGGYGYVGTGCNSDATGSESAYKMDFYRFNPNGAEGSQWEAVSGYGGEKRYFGTAFVIDEVAYICCGRNNNTDLVDFWKFDGSNWTQLRD
;
A
#
# COMPACT_ATOMS: atom_id res chain seq x y z
N GLY A 1 -11.27 -10.37 -15.66
CA GLY A 1 -10.36 -10.63 -16.76
C GLY A 1 -9.84 -12.04 -16.68
N ALA A 2 -9.78 -12.71 -17.82
CA ALA A 2 -9.39 -14.11 -17.93
C ALA A 2 -7.87 -14.37 -17.83
N ASN A 3 -7.07 -13.35 -17.51
CA ASN A 3 -5.63 -13.51 -17.41
C ASN A 3 -5.25 -13.89 -15.97
N LYS A 4 -4.71 -15.09 -15.79
CA LYS A 4 -4.24 -15.60 -14.51
C LYS A 4 -2.86 -15.06 -14.10
N ASP A 5 -2.32 -14.16 -14.90
CA ASP A 5 -0.99 -13.61 -14.68
C ASP A 5 -1.05 -12.36 -13.81
N TYR A 6 -0.09 -12.20 -12.91
CA TYR A 6 0.10 -10.97 -12.15
C TYR A 6 0.89 -10.00 -13.01
N LEU A 7 0.56 -8.72 -12.94
CA LEU A 7 1.09 -7.70 -13.84
C LEU A 7 2.13 -6.83 -13.14
N ASN A 8 3.08 -6.31 -13.90
CA ASN A 8 4.10 -5.35 -13.48
C ASN A 8 4.14 -4.11 -14.37
N ASP A 9 3.19 -4.02 -15.32
CA ASP A 9 3.08 -2.88 -16.22
C ASP A 9 2.61 -1.62 -15.49
N LEU A 10 3.10 -0.46 -15.94
CA LEU A 10 2.69 0.86 -15.47
C LEU A 10 2.13 1.67 -16.63
N TRP A 11 1.05 2.38 -16.39
CA TRP A 11 0.39 3.23 -17.37
C TRP A 11 0.11 4.61 -16.80
N GLU A 12 0.40 5.65 -17.58
CA GLU A 12 0.05 7.04 -17.31
C GLU A 12 -1.21 7.41 -18.08
N TYR A 13 -2.14 8.10 -17.40
CA TYR A 13 -3.31 8.69 -18.04
C TYR A 13 -3.19 10.21 -18.12
N ASP A 14 -3.16 10.75 -19.33
CA ASP A 14 -3.21 12.19 -19.59
C ASP A 14 -4.66 12.64 -19.75
N MET A 15 -5.18 13.35 -18.75
CA MET A 15 -6.55 13.88 -18.76
C MET A 15 -6.79 14.91 -19.85
N SER A 16 -5.77 15.70 -20.24
CA SER A 16 -5.88 16.74 -21.25
C SER A 16 -6.04 16.18 -22.65
N ARG A 17 -5.42 15.03 -22.91
CA ARG A 17 -5.44 14.33 -24.19
C ARG A 17 -6.38 13.13 -24.20
N ASN A 18 -6.94 12.78 -23.06
CA ASN A 18 -7.74 11.54 -22.86
C ASN A 18 -7.03 10.31 -23.44
N SER A 19 -5.77 10.13 -23.09
CA SER A 19 -4.92 9.07 -23.63
C SER A 19 -4.11 8.36 -22.56
N TRP A 20 -3.83 7.10 -22.82
CA TRP A 20 -2.96 6.27 -21.99
C TRP A 20 -1.62 6.08 -22.68
N THR A 21 -0.54 6.15 -21.91
CA THR A 21 0.83 5.87 -22.34
C THR A 21 1.43 4.82 -21.43
N GLN A 22 2.01 3.79 -21.99
CA GLN A 22 2.74 2.81 -21.20
C GLN A 22 4.09 3.40 -20.78
N CYS A 23 4.38 3.30 -19.48
CA CYS A 23 5.64 3.68 -18.86
C CYS A 23 6.51 2.43 -18.68
N ALA A 24 7.71 2.61 -18.12
CA ALA A 24 8.60 1.50 -17.82
C ALA A 24 7.95 0.51 -16.85
N ASP A 25 7.98 -0.75 -17.18
CA ASP A 25 7.50 -1.82 -16.32
C ASP A 25 8.32 -1.88 -15.02
N MET A 26 7.67 -2.22 -13.92
CA MET A 26 8.38 -2.45 -12.65
C MET A 26 9.36 -3.63 -12.83
N PRO A 27 10.66 -3.47 -12.46
CA PRO A 27 11.72 -4.41 -12.81
C PRO A 27 11.74 -5.69 -11.95
N VAL A 28 10.58 -6.16 -11.54
CA VAL A 28 10.36 -7.36 -10.72
C VAL A 28 9.12 -8.11 -11.18
N ALA A 29 8.87 -9.27 -10.59
CA ALA A 29 7.70 -10.09 -10.91
C ALA A 29 6.41 -9.31 -10.72
N GLY A 30 5.46 -9.55 -11.62
CA GLY A 30 4.11 -9.01 -11.52
C GLY A 30 3.44 -9.39 -10.21
N ARG A 31 2.58 -8.52 -9.71
CA ARG A 31 1.92 -8.68 -8.41
C ARG A 31 0.46 -8.28 -8.41
N LYS A 32 -0.29 -8.77 -7.43
CA LYS A 32 -1.67 -8.35 -7.16
C LYS A 32 -1.78 -7.81 -5.74
N ALA A 33 -2.86 -7.05 -5.47
CA ALA A 33 -3.18 -6.54 -4.13
C ALA A 33 -2.02 -5.78 -3.46
N ALA A 34 -1.08 -5.24 -4.25
CA ALA A 34 -0.11 -4.25 -3.80
C ALA A 34 -0.81 -2.93 -3.50
N VAL A 35 -0.13 -2.04 -2.78
CA VAL A 35 -0.60 -0.68 -2.58
C VAL A 35 0.37 0.32 -3.19
N GLY A 36 -0.20 1.46 -3.63
CA GLY A 36 0.56 2.58 -4.16
C GLY A 36 0.21 3.88 -3.46
N PHE A 37 1.17 4.78 -3.41
CA PHE A 37 1.01 6.14 -2.94
C PHE A 37 1.96 7.07 -3.71
N ALA A 38 1.69 8.37 -3.68
CA ALA A 38 2.54 9.36 -4.34
C ALA A 38 3.05 10.38 -3.31
N VAL A 39 4.36 10.68 -3.36
CA VAL A 39 5.00 11.70 -2.52
C VAL A 39 6.02 12.46 -3.35
N ASN A 40 5.99 13.80 -3.23
CA ASN A 40 6.96 14.69 -3.87
C ASN A 40 7.10 14.47 -5.39
N GLY A 41 5.99 14.20 -6.09
CA GLY A 41 5.98 13.99 -7.54
C GLY A 41 6.48 12.63 -8.01
N LYS A 42 6.71 11.69 -7.10
CA LYS A 42 7.10 10.31 -7.41
C LYS A 42 6.03 9.34 -6.94
N GLY A 43 5.93 8.19 -7.63
CA GLY A 43 5.05 7.09 -7.27
C GLY A 43 5.80 6.03 -6.46
N TYR A 44 5.12 5.37 -5.55
CA TYR A 44 5.67 4.27 -4.76
C TYR A 44 4.71 3.09 -4.77
N ILE A 45 5.27 1.90 -4.95
CA ILE A 45 4.54 0.61 -4.87
C ILE A 45 5.22 -0.24 -3.81
N THR A 46 4.43 -0.85 -2.94
CA THR A 46 4.96 -1.78 -1.93
C THR A 46 3.97 -2.90 -1.64
N THR A 47 4.46 -3.96 -1.04
CA THR A 47 3.66 -5.12 -0.63
C THR A 47 3.00 -5.86 -1.80
N GLY A 48 1.94 -6.58 -1.53
CA GLY A 48 1.24 -7.38 -2.53
C GLY A 48 1.67 -8.85 -2.53
N SER A 49 1.05 -9.61 -3.40
CA SER A 49 1.35 -11.03 -3.60
C SER A 49 1.94 -11.24 -5.00
N VAL A 50 3.02 -11.98 -5.09
CA VAL A 50 3.68 -12.39 -6.34
C VAL A 50 3.46 -13.87 -6.58
N LYS A 51 3.68 -14.32 -7.82
CA LYS A 51 3.50 -15.71 -8.21
C LYS A 51 4.84 -16.36 -8.52
N ASP A 52 5.04 -17.57 -8.02
CA ASP A 52 6.16 -18.44 -8.36
C ASP A 52 5.62 -19.81 -8.75
N GLY A 53 5.65 -20.10 -10.05
CA GLY A 53 5.02 -21.30 -10.59
C GLY A 53 3.53 -21.38 -10.30
N SER A 54 3.12 -22.38 -9.54
CA SER A 54 1.71 -22.57 -9.09
C SER A 54 1.41 -21.95 -7.73
N SER A 55 2.43 -21.52 -6.99
CA SER A 55 2.32 -20.91 -5.66
C SER A 55 2.32 -19.38 -5.75
N SER A 56 1.79 -18.73 -4.71
CA SER A 56 1.90 -17.29 -4.55
C SER A 56 2.36 -16.99 -3.12
N TYR A 57 3.09 -15.90 -2.93
CA TYR A 57 3.56 -15.45 -1.62
C TYR A 57 3.54 -13.94 -1.53
N CYS A 58 3.35 -13.42 -0.31
CA CYS A 58 3.38 -12.00 -0.05
C CYS A 58 4.80 -11.45 -0.03
N VAL A 59 4.94 -10.19 -0.43
CA VAL A 59 6.22 -9.47 -0.47
C VAL A 59 6.17 -8.20 0.37
N ALA A 60 7.34 -7.61 0.65
CA ALA A 60 7.49 -6.37 1.41
C ALA A 60 8.37 -5.34 0.70
N ASP A 61 8.89 -5.65 -0.49
CA ASP A 61 9.75 -4.74 -1.22
C ASP A 61 9.01 -3.44 -1.58
N THR A 62 9.76 -2.32 -1.57
CA THR A 62 9.25 -1.00 -1.94
C THR A 62 10.01 -0.48 -3.15
N TRP A 63 9.28 0.07 -4.11
CA TRP A 63 9.81 0.60 -5.35
C TRP A 63 9.32 2.03 -5.58
N GLU A 64 10.25 2.92 -5.92
CA GLU A 64 10.00 4.30 -6.32
C GLU A 64 10.00 4.39 -7.83
N TYR A 65 8.97 5.00 -8.41
CA TYR A 65 8.91 5.39 -9.81
C TYR A 65 9.15 6.90 -9.94
N ASP A 66 10.10 7.28 -10.78
CA ASP A 66 10.37 8.68 -11.14
C ASP A 66 9.81 8.96 -12.54
N PRO A 67 8.71 9.73 -12.67
CA PRO A 67 8.12 10.03 -13.98
C PRO A 67 9.00 10.94 -14.85
N ALA A 68 9.95 11.68 -14.26
CA ALA A 68 10.84 12.56 -15.05
C ALA A 68 11.88 11.76 -15.85
N THR A 69 12.24 10.58 -15.40
CA THR A 69 13.23 9.72 -16.05
C THR A 69 12.67 8.40 -16.55
N ASP A 70 11.39 8.12 -16.27
CA ASP A 70 10.73 6.84 -16.56
C ASP A 70 11.51 5.65 -15.99
N THR A 71 11.92 5.74 -14.72
CA THR A 71 12.76 4.71 -14.08
C THR A 71 12.25 4.31 -12.70
N TRP A 72 12.57 3.07 -12.33
CA TRP A 72 12.31 2.50 -11.02
C TRP A 72 13.57 2.38 -10.18
N THR A 73 13.46 2.70 -8.90
CA THR A 73 14.53 2.56 -7.91
C THR A 73 14.02 1.79 -6.69
N ARG A 74 14.75 0.78 -6.26
CA ARG A 74 14.43 0.08 -5.03
C ARG A 74 14.67 0.96 -3.80
N LYS A 75 13.76 0.90 -2.83
CA LYS A 75 13.83 1.53 -1.51
C LYS A 75 13.88 0.46 -0.42
N ASP A 76 13.91 0.90 0.85
CA ASP A 76 13.83 -0.01 1.99
C ASP A 76 12.56 -0.85 1.93
N ASP A 77 12.70 -2.11 2.29
CA ASP A 77 11.54 -2.99 2.41
C ASP A 77 10.58 -2.47 3.46
N PHE A 78 9.30 -2.65 3.22
CA PHE A 78 8.24 -2.26 4.15
C PHE A 78 8.46 -2.93 5.51
N LYS A 79 8.68 -2.13 6.53
CA LYS A 79 9.07 -2.60 7.87
C LYS A 79 7.97 -3.39 8.59
N GLY A 80 6.71 -3.24 8.17
CA GLY A 80 5.58 -4.02 8.68
C GLY A 80 5.57 -5.48 8.24
N GLY A 81 6.49 -5.89 7.37
CA GLY A 81 6.63 -7.27 6.87
C GLY A 81 5.70 -7.56 5.68
N VAL A 82 5.83 -8.78 5.17
CA VAL A 82 5.10 -9.23 3.98
C VAL A 82 3.59 -9.22 4.20
N ARG A 83 2.84 -8.72 3.19
CA ARG A 83 1.37 -8.66 3.22
C ARG A 83 0.79 -8.29 1.87
N ASP A 84 -0.49 -8.55 1.69
CA ASP A 84 -1.31 -8.05 0.59
C ASP A 84 -2.59 -7.35 1.11
N GLY A 85 -3.33 -6.68 0.24
CA GLY A 85 -4.57 -5.99 0.60
C GLY A 85 -4.44 -4.94 1.71
N ALA A 86 -3.26 -4.35 1.87
CA ALA A 86 -3.01 -3.24 2.78
C ALA A 86 -3.78 -1.98 2.36
N LEU A 87 -3.71 -0.92 3.18
CA LEU A 87 -4.13 0.43 2.85
C LEU A 87 -2.92 1.33 2.67
N ALA A 88 -3.01 2.32 1.77
CA ALA A 88 -1.99 3.34 1.60
C ALA A 88 -2.62 4.72 1.36
N PHE A 89 -1.94 5.75 1.83
CA PHE A 89 -2.27 7.17 1.59
C PHE A 89 -1.03 8.04 1.78
N SER A 90 -1.11 9.32 1.41
CA SER A 90 -0.02 10.28 1.57
C SER A 90 -0.53 11.56 2.21
N ILE A 91 0.14 12.03 3.27
CA ILE A 91 -0.06 13.34 3.90
C ILE A 91 1.26 13.90 4.40
N GLY A 92 1.40 15.22 4.43
CA GLY A 92 2.54 15.91 5.00
C GLY A 92 3.90 15.56 4.36
N GLY A 93 3.92 15.15 3.09
CA GLY A 93 5.16 14.73 2.41
C GLY A 93 5.66 13.33 2.78
N TYR A 94 4.81 12.51 3.38
CA TYR A 94 5.07 11.12 3.75
C TYR A 94 4.04 10.17 3.13
N GLY A 95 4.48 8.95 2.81
CA GLY A 95 3.59 7.84 2.51
C GLY A 95 3.22 7.08 3.78
N TYR A 96 2.02 6.53 3.85
CA TYR A 96 1.58 5.70 4.96
C TYR A 96 1.04 4.39 4.41
N VAL A 97 1.44 3.29 5.03
CA VAL A 97 0.97 1.95 4.69
C VAL A 97 0.62 1.20 5.96
N GLY A 98 -0.49 0.52 5.96
CA GLY A 98 -0.91 -0.25 7.13
C GLY A 98 -2.00 -1.26 6.81
N THR A 99 -2.38 -2.01 7.82
CA THR A 99 -3.36 -3.09 7.72
C THR A 99 -2.95 -4.20 6.74
N GLY A 100 -3.87 -4.90 6.10
CA GLY A 100 -3.56 -5.98 5.17
C GLY A 100 -3.44 -7.33 5.84
N CYS A 101 -3.10 -8.32 5.04
CA CYS A 101 -3.03 -9.72 5.46
C CYS A 101 -1.74 -10.36 4.95
N ASN A 102 -1.08 -11.16 5.78
CA ASN A 102 -0.11 -12.14 5.29
C ASN A 102 -0.85 -13.42 4.93
N SER A 103 -1.26 -13.55 3.67
CA SER A 103 -2.03 -14.70 3.18
C SER A 103 -1.24 -16.02 3.19
N ASP A 104 0.09 -15.94 3.36
CA ASP A 104 0.96 -17.13 3.44
C ASP A 104 1.04 -17.67 4.86
N ALA A 105 0.61 -16.89 5.85
CA ALA A 105 0.55 -17.34 7.22
C ALA A 105 -0.54 -18.40 7.38
N THR A 106 -0.14 -19.62 7.64
CA THR A 106 -1.06 -20.73 7.85
C THR A 106 -1.89 -20.54 9.13
N GLY A 107 -3.16 -20.27 8.94
CA GLY A 107 -4.22 -20.61 9.89
C GLY A 107 -4.25 -19.85 11.19
N SER A 108 -4.12 -18.51 11.24
CA SER A 108 -4.45 -17.80 12.48
C SER A 108 -4.86 -16.35 12.25
N GLU A 109 -5.58 -15.77 13.22
CA GLU A 109 -5.88 -14.33 13.32
C GLU A 109 -4.65 -13.42 13.21
N SER A 110 -3.44 -13.95 13.44
CA SER A 110 -2.18 -13.21 13.28
C SER A 110 -1.85 -12.82 11.83
N ALA A 111 -2.51 -13.42 10.85
CA ALA A 111 -2.35 -13.06 9.45
C ALA A 111 -2.83 -11.62 9.17
N TYR A 112 -3.93 -11.22 9.79
CA TYR A 112 -4.51 -9.88 9.60
C TYR A 112 -3.81 -8.84 10.48
N LYS A 113 -3.56 -7.66 9.91
CA LYS A 113 -2.78 -6.59 10.53
C LYS A 113 -3.66 -5.38 10.85
N MET A 114 -3.23 -4.59 11.86
CA MET A 114 -3.81 -3.29 12.23
C MET A 114 -2.74 -2.21 12.40
N ASP A 115 -1.47 -2.55 12.19
CA ASP A 115 -0.34 -1.64 12.28
C ASP A 115 -0.30 -0.66 11.12
N PHE A 116 0.30 0.51 11.33
CA PHE A 116 0.63 1.48 10.30
C PHE A 116 2.09 1.89 10.38
N TYR A 117 2.67 2.21 9.24
CA TYR A 117 4.03 2.71 9.10
C TYR A 117 4.05 3.93 8.19
N ARG A 118 4.91 4.87 8.51
CA ARG A 118 5.19 6.07 7.72
C ARG A 118 6.46 5.86 6.91
N PHE A 119 6.41 6.20 5.64
CA PHE A 119 7.54 6.20 4.73
C PHE A 119 8.07 7.63 4.54
N ASN A 120 9.35 7.83 4.81
CA ASN A 120 10.06 9.07 4.51
C ASN A 120 10.92 8.87 3.25
N PRO A 121 10.57 9.46 2.09
CA PRO A 121 11.36 9.30 0.87
C PRO A 121 12.78 9.88 0.97
N ASN A 122 13.00 10.82 1.89
CA ASN A 122 14.29 11.46 2.15
C ASN A 122 15.06 10.80 3.31
N GLY A 123 14.52 9.76 3.92
CA GLY A 123 15.19 8.99 4.97
C GLY A 123 16.45 8.30 4.44
N ALA A 124 17.44 8.13 5.28
CA ALA A 124 18.61 7.33 4.95
C ALA A 124 18.22 5.86 4.71
N GLU A 125 18.99 5.18 3.87
CA GLU A 125 18.82 3.73 3.64
C GLU A 125 18.82 2.97 4.99
N GLY A 126 17.91 2.02 5.14
CA GLY A 126 17.67 1.27 6.36
C GLY A 126 16.79 2.00 7.40
N SER A 127 16.36 3.25 7.15
CA SER A 127 15.54 4.05 8.08
C SER A 127 14.40 4.81 7.41
N GLN A 128 14.00 4.43 6.23
CA GLN A 128 12.90 5.10 5.50
C GLN A 128 11.52 4.79 6.09
N TRP A 129 11.36 3.67 6.81
CA TRP A 129 10.10 3.26 7.41
C TRP A 129 10.10 3.39 8.92
N GLU A 130 9.07 4.02 9.47
CA GLU A 130 8.86 4.22 10.91
C GLU A 130 7.45 3.80 11.31
N ALA A 131 7.31 3.13 12.46
CA ALA A 131 6.01 2.72 12.97
C ALA A 131 5.17 3.92 13.42
N VAL A 132 3.89 3.90 13.09
CA VAL A 132 2.87 4.86 13.54
C VAL A 132 1.93 4.15 14.51
N SER A 133 1.79 4.70 15.72
CA SER A 133 0.93 4.14 16.76
C SER A 133 -0.45 4.79 16.78
N GLY A 134 -1.35 4.23 17.59
CA GLY A 134 -2.61 4.86 17.96
C GLY A 134 -3.82 4.50 17.10
N TYR A 135 -3.68 3.74 16.02
CA TYR A 135 -4.84 3.21 15.32
C TYR A 135 -5.58 2.21 16.22
N GLY A 136 -6.82 2.53 16.55
CA GLY A 136 -7.65 1.73 17.45
C GLY A 136 -8.74 0.90 16.76
N GLY A 137 -8.76 0.90 15.43
CA GLY A 137 -9.75 0.11 14.65
C GLY A 137 -9.37 -1.36 14.56
N GLU A 138 -10.25 -2.13 13.94
CA GLU A 138 -10.08 -3.56 13.73
C GLU A 138 -8.97 -3.87 12.71
N LYS A 139 -8.34 -5.05 12.86
CA LYS A 139 -7.50 -5.65 11.82
C LYS A 139 -8.29 -5.76 10.54
N ARG A 140 -7.71 -5.38 9.39
CA ARG A 140 -8.43 -5.41 8.11
C ARG A 140 -7.54 -5.63 6.92
N TYR A 141 -8.14 -6.10 5.84
CA TYR A 141 -7.57 -6.12 4.49
C TYR A 141 -8.63 -5.66 3.47
N PHE A 142 -8.19 -5.18 2.32
CA PHE A 142 -9.04 -4.63 1.27
C PHE A 142 -10.02 -3.54 1.73
N GLY A 143 -9.58 -2.71 2.69
CA GLY A 143 -10.28 -1.48 3.02
C GLY A 143 -10.06 -0.39 1.96
N THR A 144 -10.56 0.79 2.24
CA THR A 144 -10.38 1.99 1.41
C THR A 144 -9.72 3.10 2.22
N ALA A 145 -8.85 3.86 1.57
CA ALA A 145 -8.27 5.09 2.10
C ALA A 145 -8.38 6.22 1.07
N PHE A 146 -8.62 7.44 1.55
CA PHE A 146 -8.58 8.67 0.75
C PHE A 146 -8.13 9.84 1.63
N VAL A 147 -7.69 10.93 1.00
CA VAL A 147 -7.18 12.12 1.70
C VAL A 147 -7.98 13.34 1.26
N ILE A 148 -8.39 14.16 2.24
CA ILE A 148 -9.02 15.46 2.04
C ILE A 148 -8.33 16.44 2.97
N ASP A 149 -7.79 17.53 2.44
CA ASP A 149 -7.14 18.62 3.20
C ASP A 149 -6.11 18.10 4.22
N GLU A 150 -5.18 17.27 3.76
CA GLU A 150 -4.12 16.65 4.58
C GLU A 150 -4.63 15.79 5.74
N VAL A 151 -5.86 15.33 5.69
CA VAL A 151 -6.43 14.35 6.63
C VAL A 151 -6.75 13.07 5.87
N ALA A 152 -6.21 11.95 6.31
CA ALA A 152 -6.53 10.65 5.76
C ALA A 152 -7.79 10.08 6.41
N TYR A 153 -8.60 9.43 5.60
CA TYR A 153 -9.81 8.72 6.01
C TYR A 153 -9.70 7.27 5.59
N ILE A 154 -10.03 6.35 6.49
CA ILE A 154 -10.06 4.92 6.20
C ILE A 154 -11.36 4.29 6.65
N CYS A 155 -11.86 3.33 5.87
CA CYS A 155 -13.07 2.58 6.19
C CYS A 155 -13.11 1.22 5.48
N CYS A 156 -14.13 0.47 5.79
CA CYS A 156 -14.49 -0.76 5.10
C CYS A 156 -13.40 -1.85 5.19
N GLY A 157 -13.46 -2.81 4.29
CA GLY A 157 -12.57 -3.97 4.32
C GLY A 157 -13.14 -5.10 5.16
N ARG A 158 -12.32 -6.08 5.41
CA ARG A 158 -12.72 -7.33 6.10
C ARG A 158 -11.73 -7.68 7.19
N ASN A 159 -12.24 -8.24 8.27
CA ASN A 159 -11.48 -8.98 9.26
C ASN A 159 -11.99 -10.43 9.25
N ASN A 160 -11.19 -11.35 8.72
CA ASN A 160 -11.59 -12.72 8.49
C ASN A 160 -12.89 -12.78 7.64
N ASN A 161 -14.01 -13.21 8.21
CA ASN A 161 -15.30 -13.31 7.53
C ASN A 161 -16.27 -12.15 7.83
N THR A 162 -15.81 -11.12 8.56
CA THR A 162 -16.62 -9.98 8.95
C THR A 162 -16.30 -8.78 8.08
N ASP A 163 -17.30 -8.20 7.42
CA ASP A 163 -17.17 -6.94 6.72
C ASP A 163 -17.24 -5.80 7.75
N LEU A 164 -16.31 -4.86 7.64
CA LEU A 164 -16.15 -3.76 8.60
C LEU A 164 -16.87 -2.50 8.07
N VAL A 165 -17.47 -1.75 8.99
CA VAL A 165 -18.22 -0.53 8.69
C VAL A 165 -17.70 0.70 9.46
N ASP A 166 -16.73 0.52 10.34
CA ASP A 166 -16.11 1.58 11.10
C ASP A 166 -15.37 2.58 10.18
N PHE A 167 -15.40 3.83 10.60
CA PHE A 167 -14.83 4.94 9.85
C PHE A 167 -13.86 5.73 10.73
N TRP A 168 -12.64 5.89 10.27
CA TRP A 168 -11.55 6.54 10.98
C TRP A 168 -10.94 7.68 10.20
N LYS A 169 -10.42 8.69 10.89
CA LYS A 169 -9.54 9.70 10.31
C LYS A 169 -8.20 9.76 11.01
N PHE A 170 -7.17 10.22 10.29
CA PHE A 170 -5.83 10.45 10.76
C PHE A 170 -5.32 11.81 10.28
N ASP A 171 -4.86 12.66 11.20
CA ASP A 171 -4.41 14.03 10.93
C ASP A 171 -2.88 14.16 10.81
N GLY A 172 -2.15 13.05 10.71
CA GLY A 172 -0.70 12.99 10.71
C GLY A 172 -0.10 12.69 12.10
N SER A 173 -0.90 12.80 13.15
CA SER A 173 -0.48 12.57 14.54
C SER A 173 -1.46 11.70 15.32
N ASN A 174 -2.76 11.90 15.12
CA ASN A 174 -3.81 11.25 15.90
C ASN A 174 -4.83 10.52 15.04
N TRP A 175 -5.24 9.37 15.52
CA TRP A 175 -6.37 8.63 14.97
C TRP A 175 -7.65 8.98 15.74
N THR A 176 -8.74 9.17 15.03
CA THR A 176 -10.06 9.44 15.61
C THR A 176 -11.10 8.58 14.91
N GLN A 177 -11.88 7.83 15.68
CA GLN A 177 -13.03 7.12 15.13
C GLN A 177 -14.17 8.11 14.88
N LEU A 178 -14.79 8.03 13.73
CA LEU A 178 -15.91 8.88 13.31
C LEU A 178 -17.26 8.17 13.41
N ARG A 179 -17.25 6.87 13.11
CA ARG A 179 -18.44 5.99 13.19
C ARG A 179 -17.99 4.54 13.47
N ASP A 180 -18.93 3.78 14.02
CA ASP A 180 -18.93 2.32 14.11
C ASP A 180 -19.63 1.72 12.90
#